data_ffa52b07023495f4f408719798cc4079
#
_entry.id   ffa52b07023495f4f408719798cc4079
#
_cell.length_a   1.000
_cell.length_b   1.000
_cell.length_c   1.000
_cell.angle_alpha   90.00
_cell.angle_beta   90.00
_cell.angle_gamma   90.00
#
_symmetry.space_group_name_H-M   'P 1'
#
loop_
_entity.id
_entity.type
_entity.pdbx_description
1 polymer ?
#
loop_
_entity_poly.entity_id
_entity_poly.type
_entity_poly.pdbx_seq_one_letter_code
_entity_poly.pdbx_strand_id
1 'polypeptide(L)'
;CGTRGWLFDVGEPHDEKVMNREIGRLKMSLDAAEPGLEKLVFLHYPPVYTGTSAPEIVATLKAYGIRTCYYGHLHGNAIRYAVQGDVDGIRYKLVSADGLRFCPYRIN
;
A
#
# COMPACT_ATOMS: atom_id res chain seq x y z
N CYS A 1 -7.06 8.35 1.64
CA CYS A 1 -5.94 8.69 0.76
C CYS A 1 -5.51 7.47 -0.03
N GLY A 2 -4.89 7.66 -1.17
CA GLY A 2 -4.41 6.52 -1.92
C GLY A 2 -3.80 6.83 -3.28
N THR A 3 -3.21 5.80 -3.84
CA THR A 3 -2.72 5.75 -5.21
C THR A 3 -2.63 4.29 -5.64
N ARG A 4 -2.26 4.05 -6.90
CA ARG A 4 -2.02 2.68 -7.37
C ARG A 4 -0.84 2.03 -6.63
N GLY A 5 0.22 2.77 -6.32
CA GLY A 5 1.48 2.22 -5.86
C GLY A 5 2.22 1.51 -6.99
N TRP A 6 3.33 0.88 -6.66
CA TRP A 6 4.11 0.08 -7.62
C TRP A 6 4.98 -0.92 -6.87
N LEU A 7 5.21 -2.08 -7.48
CA LEU A 7 6.27 -3.00 -7.09
C LEU A 7 7.30 -3.05 -8.22
N PHE A 8 8.59 -3.05 -7.87
CA PHE A 8 9.63 -3.30 -8.83
C PHE A 8 9.53 -4.75 -9.32
N ASP A 9 9.32 -4.91 -10.61
CA ASP A 9 9.59 -6.16 -11.29
C ASP A 9 11.07 -6.12 -11.69
N VAL A 10 11.81 -7.15 -11.32
CA VAL A 10 13.26 -7.15 -11.28
C VAL A 10 13.88 -6.67 -12.61
N GLY A 11 14.50 -5.50 -12.58
CA GLY A 11 15.41 -5.05 -13.64
C GLY A 11 14.83 -4.21 -14.77
N GLU A 12 13.60 -3.72 -14.65
CA GLU A 12 13.03 -2.82 -15.65
C GLU A 12 13.46 -1.36 -15.41
N PRO A 13 14.21 -0.72 -16.34
CA PRO A 13 14.64 0.70 -16.17
C PRO A 13 13.47 1.69 -16.04
N HIS A 14 12.30 1.27 -16.47
CA HIS A 14 11.05 1.98 -16.44
C HIS A 14 10.44 2.07 -15.02
N ASP A 15 10.76 1.12 -14.13
CA ASP A 15 10.13 0.99 -12.81
C ASP A 15 10.43 2.17 -11.90
N GLU A 16 11.64 2.70 -11.91
CA GLU A 16 12.01 3.87 -11.10
C GLU A 16 11.16 5.09 -11.43
N LYS A 17 10.94 5.34 -12.72
CA LYS A 17 10.10 6.45 -13.18
C LYS A 17 8.65 6.28 -12.75
N VAL A 18 8.13 5.07 -12.84
CA VAL A 18 6.76 4.74 -12.39
C VAL A 18 6.66 4.89 -10.88
N MET A 19 7.63 4.38 -10.13
CA MET A 19 7.67 4.50 -8.66
C MET A 19 7.66 5.98 -8.24
N ASN A 20 8.52 6.81 -8.82
CA ASN A 20 8.59 8.23 -8.49
C ASN A 20 7.28 8.95 -8.76
N ARG A 21 6.60 8.61 -9.85
CA ARG A 21 5.27 9.15 -10.17
C ARG A 21 4.22 8.72 -9.15
N GLU A 22 4.22 7.45 -8.75
CA GLU A 22 3.26 6.95 -7.77
C GLU A 22 3.49 7.54 -6.38
N ILE A 23 4.74 7.74 -5.98
CA ILE A 23 5.09 8.45 -4.75
C ILE A 23 4.56 9.89 -4.78
N GLY A 24 4.77 10.59 -5.89
CA GLY A 24 4.25 11.95 -6.07
C GLY A 24 2.73 12.02 -5.93
N ARG A 25 2.01 11.07 -6.54
CA ARG A 25 0.56 10.96 -6.42
C ARG A 25 0.10 10.65 -5.00
N LEU A 26 0.80 9.75 -4.31
CA LEU A 26 0.50 9.43 -2.91
C LEU A 26 0.67 10.66 -2.03
N LYS A 27 1.77 11.39 -2.18
CA LYS A 27 2.01 12.65 -1.44
C LYS A 27 0.92 13.68 -1.71
N MET A 28 0.53 13.88 -2.96
CA MET A 28 -0.57 14.78 -3.32
C MET A 28 -1.88 14.39 -2.62
N SER A 29 -2.20 13.11 -2.60
CA SER A 29 -3.40 12.60 -1.91
C SER A 29 -3.33 12.83 -0.41
N LEU A 30 -2.16 12.61 0.21
CA LEU A 30 -1.94 12.80 1.64
C LEU A 30 -1.97 14.30 2.03
N ASP A 31 -1.38 15.16 1.20
CA ASP A 31 -1.35 16.61 1.42
C ASP A 31 -2.75 17.24 1.30
N ALA A 32 -3.61 16.65 0.46
CA ALA A 32 -4.99 17.11 0.29
C ALA A 32 -5.94 16.66 1.41
N ALA A 33 -5.49 15.76 2.29
CA ALA A 33 -6.31 15.29 3.40
C ALA A 33 -6.52 16.38 4.44
N GLU A 34 -7.72 16.42 5.02
CA GLU A 34 -8.06 17.39 6.05
C GLU A 34 -7.16 17.22 7.29
N PRO A 35 -6.55 18.32 7.79
CA PRO A 35 -5.72 18.26 9.00
C PRO A 35 -6.51 17.80 10.23
N GLY A 36 -5.85 17.05 11.11
CA GLY A 36 -6.44 16.58 12.37
C GLY A 36 -7.23 15.28 12.25
N LEU A 37 -7.50 14.80 11.04
CA LEU A 37 -8.15 13.50 10.84
C LEU A 37 -7.10 12.39 10.66
N GLU A 38 -7.42 11.20 11.17
CA GLU A 38 -6.61 10.01 10.88
C GLU A 38 -6.66 9.69 9.40
N LYS A 39 -5.49 9.52 8.80
CA LYS A 39 -5.38 9.21 7.37
C LYS A 39 -5.30 7.70 7.19
N LEU A 40 -6.26 7.14 6.46
CA LEU A 40 -6.24 5.77 5.98
C LEU A 40 -5.72 5.75 4.55
N VAL A 41 -4.81 4.84 4.25
CA VAL A 41 -4.23 4.72 2.91
C VAL A 41 -4.68 3.45 2.23
N PHE A 42 -5.07 3.59 0.96
CA PHE A 42 -5.46 2.48 0.09
C PHE A 42 -4.56 2.46 -1.14
N LEU A 43 -3.90 1.33 -1.36
CA LEU A 43 -3.03 1.11 -2.52
C LEU A 43 -3.55 -0.08 -3.33
N HIS A 44 -3.30 -0.07 -4.64
CA HIS A 44 -3.54 -1.28 -5.42
C HIS A 44 -2.43 -2.30 -5.19
N TYR A 45 -1.17 -1.89 -5.41
CA TYR A 45 -0.03 -2.77 -5.19
C TYR A 45 0.37 -2.81 -3.71
N PRO A 46 0.73 -4.00 -3.19
CA PRO A 46 1.21 -4.11 -1.81
C PRO A 46 2.54 -3.36 -1.64
N PRO A 47 2.66 -2.49 -0.62
CA PRO A 47 3.92 -1.82 -0.34
C PRO A 47 4.95 -2.75 0.32
N VAL A 48 4.48 -3.85 0.91
CA VAL A 48 5.30 -4.92 1.48
C VAL A 48 4.74 -6.26 1.03
N TYR A 49 5.61 -7.14 0.56
CA TYR A 49 5.25 -8.46 0.09
C TYR A 49 6.34 -9.46 0.50
N THR A 50 6.01 -10.72 0.69
CA THR A 50 7.00 -11.73 1.09
C THR A 50 8.16 -11.78 0.08
N GLY A 51 9.36 -11.47 0.56
CA GLY A 51 10.58 -11.44 -0.24
C GLY A 51 10.85 -10.14 -0.99
N THR A 52 9.95 -9.15 -0.93
CA THR A 52 10.16 -7.85 -1.58
C THR A 52 9.37 -6.74 -0.89
N SER A 53 9.73 -5.51 -1.15
CA SER A 53 9.00 -4.34 -0.68
C SER A 53 9.22 -3.15 -1.61
N ALA A 54 8.40 -2.12 -1.43
CA ALA A 54 8.59 -0.81 -2.04
C ALA A 54 9.06 0.17 -0.95
N PRO A 55 10.36 0.21 -0.62
CA PRO A 55 10.85 0.97 0.53
C PRO A 55 10.54 2.46 0.44
N GLU A 56 10.47 3.02 -0.76
CA GLU A 56 10.12 4.42 -0.98
C GLU A 56 8.66 4.71 -0.62
N ILE A 57 7.75 3.79 -0.92
CA ILE A 57 6.35 3.89 -0.50
C ILE A 57 6.26 3.79 1.03
N VAL A 58 6.92 2.80 1.62
CA VAL A 58 6.94 2.63 3.08
C VAL A 58 7.51 3.86 3.78
N ALA A 59 8.60 4.43 3.26
CA ALA A 59 9.19 5.67 3.79
C ALA A 59 8.20 6.85 3.73
N THR A 60 7.44 6.96 2.64
CA THR A 60 6.40 7.99 2.49
C THR A 60 5.29 7.79 3.52
N LEU A 61 4.81 6.57 3.70
CA LEU A 61 3.80 6.27 4.73
C LEU A 61 4.27 6.67 6.13
N LYS A 62 5.52 6.33 6.48
CA LYS A 62 6.12 6.69 7.77
C LYS A 62 6.27 8.21 7.94
N ALA A 63 6.73 8.90 6.91
CA ALA A 63 6.93 10.36 6.94
C ALA A 63 5.61 11.10 7.19
N TYR A 64 4.49 10.59 6.72
CA TYR A 64 3.15 11.16 6.94
C TYR A 64 2.45 10.62 8.20
N GLY A 65 3.12 9.79 8.99
CA GLY A 65 2.55 9.23 10.21
C GLY A 65 1.40 8.25 9.98
N ILE A 66 1.39 7.57 8.84
CA ILE A 66 0.35 6.59 8.50
C ILE A 66 0.50 5.35 9.36
N ARG A 67 -0.57 4.94 10.02
CA ARG A 67 -0.61 3.76 10.87
C ARG A 67 -1.35 2.58 10.27
N THR A 68 -2.16 2.81 9.23
CA THR A 68 -2.94 1.75 8.58
C THR A 68 -2.92 1.91 7.07
N CYS A 69 -2.54 0.84 6.38
CA CYS A 69 -2.48 0.76 4.93
C CYS A 69 -3.23 -0.48 4.43
N TYR A 70 -4.21 -0.26 3.59
CA TYR A 70 -4.96 -1.31 2.90
C TYR A 70 -4.42 -1.45 1.49
N TYR A 71 -4.35 -2.66 0.97
CA TYR A 71 -3.88 -2.91 -0.39
C TYR A 71 -4.62 -4.08 -1.05
N GLY A 72 -4.55 -4.14 -2.37
CA GLY A 72 -5.18 -5.16 -3.18
C GLY A 72 -4.18 -5.99 -3.99
N HIS A 73 -4.46 -6.14 -5.28
CA HIS A 73 -3.62 -6.80 -6.27
C HIS A 73 -3.46 -8.32 -6.12
N LEU A 74 -3.27 -8.83 -4.92
CA LEU A 74 -2.97 -10.25 -4.69
C LEU A 74 -4.24 -11.09 -4.75
N HIS A 75 -4.25 -12.08 -5.64
CA HIS A 75 -5.36 -12.99 -5.86
C HIS A 75 -4.88 -14.44 -5.90
N GLY A 76 -5.77 -15.40 -5.65
CA GLY A 76 -5.49 -16.81 -5.74
C GLY A 76 -4.33 -17.22 -4.83
N ASN A 77 -3.34 -17.94 -5.37
CA ASN A 77 -2.20 -18.43 -4.59
C ASN A 77 -1.31 -17.31 -4.03
N ALA A 78 -1.30 -16.14 -4.65
CA ALA A 78 -0.52 -15.00 -4.18
C ALA A 78 -0.98 -14.48 -2.80
N ILE A 79 -2.21 -14.75 -2.41
CA ILE A 79 -2.75 -14.37 -1.09
C ILE A 79 -1.94 -14.99 0.06
N ARG A 80 -1.37 -16.16 -0.14
CA ARG A 80 -0.53 -16.84 0.86
C ARG A 80 0.70 -16.06 1.26
N TYR A 81 1.20 -15.22 0.36
CA TYR A 81 2.42 -14.44 0.55
C TYR A 81 2.14 -12.99 0.94
N ALA A 82 0.88 -12.66 1.16
CA ALA A 82 0.47 -11.32 1.61
C ALA A 82 1.03 -11.03 3.00
N VAL A 83 1.62 -9.86 3.16
CA VAL A 83 2.05 -9.36 4.47
C VAL A 83 0.86 -8.65 5.10
N GLN A 84 0.41 -9.15 6.24
CA GLN A 84 -0.69 -8.57 7.00
C GLN A 84 -0.30 -8.43 8.47
N GLY A 85 -0.91 -7.47 9.18
CA GLY A 85 -0.57 -7.15 10.56
C GLY A 85 0.42 -6.00 10.68
N ASP A 86 0.98 -5.83 11.87
CA ASP A 86 1.87 -4.71 12.19
C ASP A 86 3.30 -4.99 11.73
N VAL A 87 3.83 -4.11 10.88
CA VAL A 87 5.22 -4.12 10.43
C VAL A 87 5.78 -2.70 10.57
N ASP A 88 6.78 -2.53 11.41
CA ASP A 88 7.43 -1.23 11.66
C ASP A 88 6.46 -0.08 12.00
N GLY A 89 5.41 -0.38 12.77
CA GLY A 89 4.43 0.61 13.21
C GLY A 89 3.31 0.91 12.22
N ILE A 90 3.26 0.21 11.09
CA ILE A 90 2.17 0.31 10.11
C ILE A 90 1.43 -1.02 10.06
N ARG A 91 0.11 -0.97 10.22
CA ARG A 91 -0.76 -2.13 10.06
C ARG A 91 -1.16 -2.28 8.60
N TYR A 92 -0.78 -3.39 8.00
CA TYR A 92 -1.13 -3.74 6.63
C TYR A 92 -2.30 -4.73 6.57
N LYS A 93 -3.20 -4.52 5.62
CA LYS A 93 -4.35 -5.41 5.40
C LYS A 93 -4.61 -5.60 3.92
N LEU A 94 -4.61 -6.85 3.48
CA LEU A 94 -5.07 -7.20 2.13
C LEU A 94 -6.60 -7.12 2.06
N VAL A 95 -7.10 -6.40 1.06
CA VAL A 95 -8.53 -6.21 0.82
C VAL A 95 -8.95 -6.60 -0.60
N SER A 96 -8.20 -7.49 -1.25
CA SER A 96 -8.63 -8.08 -2.52
C SER A 96 -9.93 -8.88 -2.32
N ALA A 97 -10.77 -8.92 -3.34
CA ALA A 97 -12.10 -9.52 -3.23
C ALA A 97 -12.05 -10.97 -2.75
N ASP A 98 -11.23 -11.81 -3.36
CA ASP A 98 -11.04 -13.21 -2.96
C ASP A 98 -10.26 -13.35 -1.64
N GLY A 99 -9.35 -12.42 -1.34
CA GLY A 99 -8.66 -12.35 -0.05
C GLY A 99 -9.62 -12.09 1.11
N LEU A 100 -10.71 -11.40 0.87
CA LEU A 100 -11.80 -11.17 1.82
C LEU A 100 -12.94 -12.19 1.70
N ARG A 101 -12.79 -13.22 0.86
CA ARG A 101 -13.84 -14.21 0.57
C ARG A 101 -15.14 -13.55 0.09
N PHE A 102 -15.02 -12.48 -0.67
CA PHE A 102 -16.13 -11.69 -1.22
C PHE A 102 -17.05 -11.09 -0.14
N CYS A 103 -16.53 -10.90 1.07
CA CYS A 103 -17.23 -10.24 2.17
C CYS A 103 -16.65 -8.83 2.38
N PRO A 104 -17.49 -7.80 2.54
CA PRO A 104 -16.99 -6.47 2.88
C PRO A 104 -16.18 -6.46 4.18
N TYR A 105 -15.10 -5.72 4.19
CA TYR A 105 -14.28 -5.53 5.38
C TYR A 105 -14.65 -4.23 6.08
N ARG A 106 -15.02 -4.32 7.35
CA ARG A 106 -15.39 -3.15 8.16
C ARG A 106 -14.12 -2.45 8.65
N ILE A 107 -14.00 -1.16 8.35
CA ILE A 107 -12.83 -0.34 8.69
C ILE A 107 -12.96 0.28 10.09
N ASN A 108 -14.16 0.59 10.49
CA ASN A 108 -14.47 1.26 11.76
C ASN A 108 -15.12 0.37 12.81
#